data_ce94924e5d9014623b49c6cd1faf665b
#
_entry.id   ce94924e5d9014623b49c6cd1faf665b
#
_cell.length_a   1.000
_cell.length_b   1.000
_cell.length_c   1.000
_cell.angle_alpha   90.00
_cell.angle_beta   90.00
_cell.angle_gamma   90.00
#
_symmetry.space_group_name_H-M   'P 1'
#
loop_
_entity.id
_entity.type
_entity.pdbx_description
1 polymer ?
#
loop_
_entity_poly.entity_id
_entity_poly.type
_entity_poly.pdbx_seq_one_letter_code
_entity_poly.pdbx_strand_id
1 'polypeptide(L)'
;ILDDIGKLLSIYEELEESMPDQKVLMEILNNLVEVQETKDYVLLADILQLQLMSFLTQLQENFALDAPKEIKTLDGYRIEPTSAGSYTLAMKGKEHWMYLHSNGNPYREAAEIASAWFDREHYEYVVYGLGLGYHVQALMDIDESITVTVLEPDENVICLAKEYGVI
;
A
#
# COMPACT_ATOMS: atom_id res chain seq x y z
N ILE A 1 -5.62 16.16 -3.93
CA ILE A 1 -6.52 15.74 -2.81
C ILE A 1 -7.96 15.60 -3.31
N LEU A 2 -8.58 16.62 -3.93
CA LEU A 2 -9.98 16.51 -4.43
C LEU A 2 -10.09 15.49 -5.58
N ASP A 3 -9.12 15.44 -6.48
CA ASP A 3 -9.05 14.44 -7.55
C ASP A 3 -8.87 13.01 -6.99
N ASP A 4 -8.10 12.87 -5.92
CA ASP A 4 -7.88 11.57 -5.27
C ASP A 4 -9.13 11.09 -4.52
N ILE A 5 -9.88 12.01 -3.93
CA ILE A 5 -11.21 11.72 -3.33
C ILE A 5 -12.20 11.29 -4.42
N GLY A 6 -12.17 11.95 -5.59
CA GLY A 6 -12.99 11.57 -6.75
C GLY A 6 -12.67 10.16 -7.27
N LYS A 7 -11.39 9.80 -7.33
CA LYS A 7 -10.95 8.44 -7.69
C LYS A 7 -11.39 7.40 -6.66
N LEU A 8 -11.26 7.70 -5.36
CA LEU A 8 -11.77 6.83 -4.30
C LEU A 8 -13.27 6.60 -4.39
N LEU A 9 -14.03 7.63 -4.71
CA LEU A 9 -15.48 7.51 -4.91
C LEU A 9 -15.83 6.63 -6.12
N SER A 10 -15.12 6.76 -7.24
CA SER A 10 -15.37 5.93 -8.43
C SER A 10 -15.01 4.46 -8.21
N ILE A 11 -13.91 4.17 -7.53
CA ILE A 11 -13.55 2.79 -7.13
C ILE A 11 -14.61 2.22 -6.18
N TYR A 12 -15.14 3.05 -5.31
CA TYR A 12 -16.15 2.67 -4.35
C TYR A 12 -17.51 2.34 -4.99
N GLU A 13 -17.89 3.08 -6.03
CA GLU A 13 -19.10 2.81 -6.81
C GLU A 13 -19.04 1.46 -7.57
N GLU A 14 -17.85 1.01 -7.97
CA GLU A 14 -17.64 -0.29 -8.62
C GLU A 14 -17.67 -1.48 -7.64
N LEU A 15 -17.52 -1.24 -6.33
CA LEU A 15 -17.48 -2.28 -5.29
C LEU A 15 -18.84 -2.52 -4.60
N GLU A 16 -19.95 -2.22 -5.25
CA GLU A 16 -21.33 -2.08 -4.74
C GLU A 16 -21.88 -3.20 -3.82
N GLU A 17 -21.27 -4.36 -3.69
CA GLU A 17 -21.90 -5.50 -2.97
C GLU A 17 -21.28 -5.87 -1.62
N SER A 18 -20.16 -5.29 -1.17
CA SER A 18 -19.45 -5.82 0.01
C SER A 18 -19.00 -4.84 1.09
N MET A 19 -19.31 -3.56 1.00
CA MET A 19 -18.80 -2.55 1.93
C MET A 19 -19.80 -2.18 3.04
N PRO A 20 -19.44 -2.30 4.32
CA PRO A 20 -20.20 -1.70 5.40
C PRO A 20 -20.06 -0.18 5.35
N ASP A 21 -21.23 0.51 5.36
CA ASP A 21 -21.38 1.94 5.62
C ASP A 21 -20.86 2.96 4.57
N GLN A 22 -21.32 2.81 3.31
CA GLN A 22 -21.25 3.87 2.29
C GLN A 22 -21.67 5.24 2.83
N LYS A 23 -22.67 5.27 3.70
CA LYS A 23 -23.19 6.51 4.27
C LYS A 23 -22.16 7.22 5.15
N VAL A 24 -21.42 6.46 5.96
CA VAL A 24 -20.40 7.02 6.86
C VAL A 24 -19.25 7.63 6.06
N LEU A 25 -18.78 6.93 5.03
CA LEU A 25 -17.73 7.49 4.17
C LEU A 25 -18.21 8.77 3.47
N MET A 26 -19.41 8.76 2.90
CA MET A 26 -19.99 9.94 2.25
C MET A 26 -20.15 11.12 3.21
N GLU A 27 -20.54 10.86 4.46
CA GLU A 27 -20.62 11.89 5.50
C GLU A 27 -19.24 12.48 5.82
N ILE A 28 -18.22 11.63 6.00
CA ILE A 28 -16.84 12.08 6.24
C ILE A 28 -16.33 12.93 5.06
N LEU A 29 -16.56 12.50 3.83
CA LEU A 29 -16.12 13.20 2.63
C LEU A 29 -16.83 14.56 2.47
N ASN A 30 -18.13 14.63 2.72
CA ASN A 30 -18.88 15.88 2.70
C ASN A 30 -18.38 16.86 3.76
N ASN A 31 -18.11 16.39 4.97
CA ASN A 31 -17.54 17.20 6.04
C ASN A 31 -16.15 17.73 5.65
N LEU A 32 -15.31 16.92 4.99
CA LEU A 32 -13.99 17.37 4.51
C LEU A 32 -14.10 18.48 3.45
N VAL A 33 -15.06 18.38 2.53
CA VAL A 33 -15.29 19.42 1.52
C VAL A 33 -15.75 20.72 2.18
N GLU A 34 -16.73 20.66 3.09
CA GLU A 34 -17.24 21.84 3.79
C GLU A 34 -16.14 22.56 4.60
N VAL A 35 -15.33 21.79 5.33
CA VAL A 35 -14.26 22.35 6.15
C VAL A 35 -13.13 22.94 5.30
N GLN A 36 -12.87 22.38 4.11
CA GLN A 36 -11.91 22.92 3.17
C GLN A 36 -12.37 24.29 2.64
N GLU A 37 -13.67 24.46 2.35
CA GLU A 37 -14.23 25.74 1.92
C GLU A 37 -14.13 26.83 3.00
N THR A 38 -14.35 26.46 4.26
CA THR A 38 -14.23 27.38 5.40
C THR A 38 -12.81 27.66 5.84
N LYS A 39 -11.82 26.90 5.34
CA LYS A 39 -10.39 26.96 5.69
C LYS A 39 -10.13 26.74 7.19
N ASP A 40 -10.97 26.00 7.86
CA ASP A 40 -10.75 25.58 9.25
C ASP A 40 -9.82 24.38 9.30
N TYR A 41 -8.52 24.66 9.31
CA TYR A 41 -7.49 23.63 9.29
C TYR A 41 -7.43 22.79 10.58
N VAL A 42 -7.94 23.29 11.70
CA VAL A 42 -8.00 22.51 12.94
C VAL A 42 -9.09 21.44 12.82
N LEU A 43 -10.29 21.86 12.42
CA LEU A 43 -11.38 20.90 12.20
C LEU A 43 -11.07 19.93 11.06
N LEU A 44 -10.35 20.36 10.01
CA LEU A 44 -9.87 19.49 8.95
C LEU A 44 -8.95 18.38 9.49
N ALA A 45 -8.00 18.74 10.36
CA ALA A 45 -7.10 17.77 10.99
C ALA A 45 -7.87 16.78 11.87
N ASP A 46 -8.85 17.24 12.65
CA ASP A 46 -9.68 16.39 13.49
C ASP A 46 -10.51 15.39 12.68
N ILE A 47 -11.13 15.82 11.57
CA ILE A 47 -11.90 14.94 10.69
C ILE A 47 -10.98 13.89 10.05
N LEU A 48 -9.81 14.29 9.55
CA LEU A 48 -8.85 13.36 8.96
C LEU A 48 -8.35 12.34 9.98
N GLN A 49 -7.99 12.78 11.18
CA GLN A 49 -7.38 11.93 12.19
C GLN A 49 -8.40 11.06 12.93
N LEU A 50 -9.54 11.60 13.30
CA LEU A 50 -10.51 10.91 14.17
C LEU A 50 -11.58 10.16 13.39
N GLN A 51 -12.00 10.67 12.23
CA GLN A 51 -13.08 10.06 11.45
C GLN A 51 -12.52 9.22 10.30
N LEU A 52 -11.75 9.83 9.38
CA LEU A 52 -11.28 9.11 8.20
C LEU A 52 -10.29 7.99 8.55
N MET A 53 -9.31 8.27 9.41
CA MET A 53 -8.35 7.24 9.82
C MET A 53 -9.01 6.09 10.58
N SER A 54 -9.99 6.37 11.44
CA SER A 54 -10.75 5.32 12.15
C SER A 54 -11.57 4.48 11.19
N PHE A 55 -12.22 5.11 10.21
CA PHE A 55 -12.97 4.41 9.16
C PHE A 55 -12.06 3.52 8.31
N LEU A 56 -10.91 4.02 7.85
CA LEU A 56 -9.95 3.25 7.07
C LEU A 56 -9.36 2.08 7.88
N THR A 57 -9.13 2.26 9.18
CA THR A 57 -8.67 1.18 10.06
C THR A 57 -9.72 0.08 10.17
N GLN A 58 -11.00 0.42 10.35
CA GLN A 58 -12.08 -0.56 10.36
C GLN A 58 -12.23 -1.30 9.03
N LEU A 59 -12.10 -0.58 7.91
CA LEU A 59 -12.05 -1.22 6.59
C LEU A 59 -10.89 -2.20 6.49
N GLN A 60 -9.71 -1.79 6.87
CA GLN A 60 -8.52 -2.65 6.85
C GLN A 60 -8.72 -3.91 7.72
N GLU A 61 -9.30 -3.79 8.89
CA GLU A 61 -9.64 -4.93 9.76
C GLU A 61 -10.67 -5.86 9.11
N ASN A 62 -11.67 -5.32 8.41
CA ASN A 62 -12.69 -6.11 7.72
C ASN A 62 -12.14 -6.83 6.49
N PHE A 63 -11.18 -6.23 5.77
CA PHE A 63 -10.51 -6.87 4.63
C PHE A 63 -9.36 -7.81 5.04
N ALA A 64 -8.80 -7.67 6.24
CA ALA A 64 -7.78 -8.58 6.77
C ALA A 64 -8.32 -9.98 7.12
N LEU A 65 -9.61 -10.25 6.88
CA LEU A 65 -10.28 -11.51 7.16
C LEU A 65 -10.07 -12.59 6.09
N ASP A 66 -9.35 -12.36 5.03
CA ASP A 66 -8.83 -13.44 4.22
C ASP A 66 -7.86 -14.27 5.07
N ALA A 67 -8.23 -15.53 5.31
CA ALA A 67 -7.41 -16.46 6.08
C ALA A 67 -5.96 -16.36 5.60
N PRO A 68 -4.98 -16.26 6.51
CA PRO A 68 -3.59 -16.12 6.11
C PRO A 68 -3.25 -17.27 5.15
N LYS A 69 -2.76 -16.92 3.96
CA LYS A 69 -2.24 -17.90 3.01
C LYS A 69 -1.27 -18.79 3.77
N GLU A 70 -1.34 -20.10 3.55
CA GLU A 70 -0.40 -21.03 4.17
C GLU A 70 1.03 -20.56 3.88
N ILE A 71 1.78 -20.25 4.94
CA ILE A 71 3.10 -19.63 4.80
C ILE A 71 4.06 -20.70 4.29
N LYS A 72 4.54 -20.55 3.06
CA LYS A 72 5.60 -21.41 2.51
C LYS A 72 6.95 -20.99 3.08
N THR A 73 7.62 -21.94 3.69
CA THR A 73 9.04 -21.84 4.04
C THR A 73 9.87 -22.43 2.91
N LEU A 74 10.61 -21.58 2.21
CA LEU A 74 11.70 -22.02 1.34
C LEU A 74 13.02 -21.96 2.13
N ASP A 75 13.97 -22.86 1.82
CA ASP A 75 15.26 -22.81 2.49
C ASP A 75 15.95 -21.46 2.21
N GLY A 76 16.28 -20.74 3.27
CA GLY A 76 16.87 -19.41 3.19
C GLY A 76 15.88 -18.23 3.09
N TYR A 77 14.55 -18.49 3.02
CA TYR A 77 13.52 -17.44 2.91
C TYR A 77 12.41 -17.65 3.94
N ARG A 78 11.84 -16.53 4.38
CA ARG A 78 10.73 -16.52 5.33
C ARG A 78 9.73 -15.44 4.92
N ILE A 79 8.46 -15.84 4.77
CA ILE A 79 7.33 -14.92 4.60
C ILE A 79 6.66 -14.77 5.96
N GLU A 80 6.44 -13.55 6.39
CA GLU A 80 5.78 -13.24 7.67
C GLU A 80 4.66 -12.21 7.44
N PRO A 81 3.52 -12.36 8.14
CA PRO A 81 2.47 -11.34 8.10
C PRO A 81 2.96 -10.07 8.79
N THR A 82 2.53 -8.93 8.27
CA THR A 82 2.81 -7.60 8.86
C THR A 82 1.62 -7.10 9.66
N SER A 83 1.84 -6.09 10.50
CA SER A 83 0.74 -5.43 11.23
C SER A 83 -0.22 -4.66 10.32
N ALA A 84 0.16 -4.39 9.07
CA ALA A 84 -0.70 -3.78 8.06
C ALA A 84 -1.56 -4.78 7.27
N GLY A 85 -1.59 -6.07 7.66
CA GLY A 85 -2.38 -7.10 6.98
C GLY A 85 -1.78 -7.60 5.65
N SER A 86 -0.54 -7.25 5.36
CA SER A 86 0.24 -7.69 4.19
C SER A 86 1.36 -8.65 4.60
N TYR A 87 2.28 -8.94 3.70
CA TYR A 87 3.41 -9.81 3.98
C TYR A 87 4.74 -9.08 3.89
N THR A 88 5.74 -9.55 4.66
CA THR A 88 7.14 -9.18 4.48
C THR A 88 7.96 -10.40 4.14
N LEU A 89 9.06 -10.17 3.43
CA LEU A 89 10.02 -11.21 3.05
C LEU A 89 11.32 -11.00 3.82
N ALA A 90 11.79 -12.04 4.49
CA ALA A 90 13.10 -12.08 5.10
C ALA A 90 13.99 -13.13 4.40
N MET A 91 15.25 -12.79 4.20
CA MET A 91 16.29 -13.66 3.69
C MET A 91 17.27 -14.01 4.80
N LYS A 92 17.77 -15.25 4.77
CA LYS A 92 18.76 -15.73 5.74
C LYS A 92 20.12 -15.13 5.44
N GLY A 93 20.58 -14.23 6.29
CA GLY A 93 21.94 -13.73 6.29
C GLY A 93 22.90 -14.71 6.99
N LYS A 94 24.16 -14.30 7.15
CA LYS A 94 25.18 -15.13 7.81
C LYS A 94 24.89 -15.40 9.28
N GLU A 95 24.41 -14.40 10.00
CA GLU A 95 24.19 -14.47 11.44
C GLU A 95 22.72 -14.22 11.85
N HIS A 96 21.95 -13.48 11.02
CA HIS A 96 20.56 -13.11 11.32
C HIS A 96 19.74 -13.02 10.03
N TRP A 97 18.41 -12.94 10.19
CA TRP A 97 17.47 -12.70 9.11
C TRP A 97 17.48 -11.24 8.72
N MET A 98 17.50 -10.97 7.43
CA MET A 98 17.40 -9.62 6.86
C MET A 98 16.03 -9.47 6.21
N TYR A 99 15.26 -8.48 6.65
CA TYR A 99 13.97 -8.16 6.07
C TYR A 99 14.15 -7.26 4.86
N LEU A 100 13.48 -7.60 3.78
CA LEU A 100 13.49 -6.82 2.54
C LEU A 100 12.42 -5.73 2.53
N HIS A 101 11.42 -5.84 3.40
CA HIS A 101 10.35 -4.88 3.58
C HIS A 101 10.04 -4.70 5.07
N SER A 102 9.39 -3.60 5.40
CA SER A 102 8.94 -3.29 6.76
C SER A 102 8.05 -4.40 7.34
N ASN A 103 8.31 -4.80 8.58
CA ASN A 103 7.46 -5.73 9.32
C ASN A 103 6.15 -5.08 9.80
N GLY A 104 6.11 -3.76 9.84
CA GLY A 104 4.93 -3.00 10.23
C GLY A 104 4.03 -2.71 9.04
N ASN A 105 4.49 -1.87 8.14
CA ASN A 105 3.73 -1.41 6.98
C ASN A 105 4.62 -1.27 5.74
N PRO A 106 4.74 -2.33 4.90
CA PRO A 106 5.52 -2.29 3.66
C PRO A 106 4.98 -1.28 2.63
N TYR A 107 3.68 -1.02 2.60
CA TYR A 107 3.10 -0.03 1.68
C TYR A 107 3.56 1.39 2.01
N ARG A 108 3.60 1.74 3.30
CA ARG A 108 4.10 3.04 3.73
C ARG A 108 5.58 3.22 3.41
N GLU A 109 6.39 2.23 3.73
CA GLU A 109 7.81 2.22 3.37
C GLU A 109 8.01 2.38 1.86
N ALA A 110 7.26 1.62 1.05
CA ALA A 110 7.31 1.68 -0.41
C ALA A 110 6.91 3.06 -0.95
N ALA A 111 5.87 3.68 -0.40
CA ALA A 111 5.46 5.03 -0.79
C ALA A 111 6.53 6.08 -0.48
N GLU A 112 7.21 5.97 0.67
CA GLU A 112 8.33 6.84 1.05
C GLU A 112 9.51 6.66 0.08
N ILE A 113 9.86 5.41 -0.26
CA ILE A 113 10.93 5.08 -1.22
C ILE A 113 10.58 5.60 -2.62
N ALA A 114 9.39 5.30 -3.13
CA ALA A 114 8.94 5.71 -4.44
C ALA A 114 8.92 7.23 -4.59
N SER A 115 8.43 7.94 -3.58
CA SER A 115 8.43 9.41 -3.55
C SER A 115 9.84 10.01 -3.57
N ALA A 116 10.81 9.33 -2.95
CA ALA A 116 12.21 9.76 -2.96
C ALA A 116 12.92 9.49 -4.29
N TRP A 117 12.50 8.47 -5.02
CA TRP A 117 13.09 8.09 -6.31
C TRP A 117 12.44 8.81 -7.50
N PHE A 118 11.16 9.19 -7.36
CA PHE A 118 10.41 9.76 -8.46
C PHE A 118 10.94 11.14 -8.86
N ASP A 119 11.20 11.27 -10.16
CA ASP A 119 11.59 12.53 -10.81
C ASP A 119 10.73 12.74 -12.06
N ARG A 120 10.01 13.86 -12.09
CA ARG A 120 9.10 14.23 -13.20
C ARG A 120 9.76 14.38 -14.56
N GLU A 121 11.09 14.50 -14.60
CA GLU A 121 11.87 14.60 -15.85
C GLU A 121 12.23 13.23 -16.42
N HIS A 122 11.99 12.15 -15.67
CA HIS A 122 12.34 10.79 -16.05
C HIS A 122 11.10 9.90 -16.21
N TYR A 123 11.04 9.17 -17.32
CA TYR A 123 9.94 8.25 -17.64
C TYR A 123 10.36 6.78 -17.63
N GLU A 124 11.65 6.50 -17.50
CA GLU A 124 12.18 5.14 -17.46
C GLU A 124 12.98 4.94 -16.17
N TYR A 125 12.62 3.91 -15.43
CA TYR A 125 13.27 3.53 -14.17
C TYR A 125 13.81 2.11 -14.26
N VAL A 126 15.01 1.90 -13.73
CA VAL A 126 15.58 0.56 -13.56
C VAL A 126 15.75 0.31 -12.08
N VAL A 127 15.02 -0.68 -11.56
CA VAL A 127 15.05 -1.08 -10.16
C VAL A 127 15.79 -2.40 -10.03
N TYR A 128 16.78 -2.46 -9.17
CA TYR A 128 17.48 -3.67 -8.82
C TYR A 128 16.96 -4.24 -7.51
N GLY A 129 16.43 -5.48 -7.58
CA GLY A 129 15.74 -6.14 -6.48
C GLY A 129 14.23 -5.96 -6.53
N LEU A 130 13.51 -7.07 -6.52
CA LEU A 130 12.04 -7.11 -6.58
C LEU A 130 11.43 -7.14 -5.18
N GLY A 131 11.99 -7.94 -4.27
CA GLY A 131 11.33 -8.27 -3.03
C GLY A 131 9.92 -8.79 -3.27
N LEU A 132 8.91 -8.25 -2.58
CA LEU A 132 7.49 -8.53 -2.84
C LEU A 132 6.81 -7.49 -3.75
N GLY A 133 7.58 -6.58 -4.36
CA GLY A 133 7.11 -5.65 -5.38
C GLY A 133 6.53 -4.33 -4.88
N TYR A 134 6.39 -4.11 -3.58
CA TYR A 134 5.72 -2.92 -3.02
C TYR A 134 6.27 -1.59 -3.55
N HIS A 135 7.60 -1.43 -3.59
CA HIS A 135 8.24 -0.20 -4.06
C HIS A 135 8.12 0.01 -5.57
N VAL A 136 8.05 -1.10 -6.33
CA VAL A 136 7.82 -1.07 -7.78
C VAL A 136 6.39 -0.59 -8.05
N GLN A 137 5.41 -1.20 -7.38
CA GLN A 137 4.00 -0.81 -7.50
C GLN A 137 3.80 0.65 -7.07
N ALA A 138 4.34 1.04 -5.91
CA ALA A 138 4.22 2.41 -5.43
C ALA A 138 4.84 3.44 -6.39
N LEU A 139 5.93 3.11 -7.09
CA LEU A 139 6.53 3.98 -8.10
C LEU A 139 5.63 4.11 -9.33
N MET A 140 5.04 3.01 -9.81
CA MET A 140 4.09 2.99 -10.93
C MET A 140 2.79 3.74 -10.60
N ASP A 141 2.35 3.71 -9.34
CA ASP A 141 1.15 4.40 -8.87
C ASP A 141 1.30 5.93 -8.84
N ILE A 142 2.54 6.46 -8.82
CA ILE A 142 2.77 7.92 -8.85
C ILE A 142 2.44 8.52 -10.22
N ASP A 143 2.81 7.82 -11.31
CA ASP A 143 2.60 8.31 -12.68
C ASP A 143 2.47 7.10 -13.64
N GLU A 144 1.31 6.96 -14.26
CA GLU A 144 1.01 5.88 -15.21
C GLU A 144 1.84 5.94 -16.50
N SER A 145 2.50 7.07 -16.77
CA SER A 145 3.32 7.24 -17.98
C SER A 145 4.73 6.67 -17.86
N ILE A 146 5.16 6.29 -16.65
CA ILE A 146 6.50 5.75 -16.43
C ILE A 146 6.58 4.26 -16.80
N THR A 147 7.78 3.86 -17.19
CA THR A 147 8.12 2.44 -17.40
C THR A 147 9.15 2.01 -16.36
N VAL A 148 8.84 0.93 -15.64
CA VAL A 148 9.75 0.37 -14.63
C VAL A 148 10.28 -0.97 -15.10
N THR A 149 11.59 -1.07 -15.26
CA THR A 149 12.29 -2.34 -15.53
C THR A 149 12.89 -2.86 -14.23
N VAL A 150 12.51 -4.06 -13.82
CA VAL A 150 13.00 -4.68 -12.59
C VAL A 150 14.03 -5.76 -12.92
N LEU A 151 15.17 -5.70 -12.26
CA LEU A 151 16.24 -6.72 -12.34
C LEU A 151 16.28 -7.48 -11.02
N GLU A 152 15.76 -8.70 -11.01
CA GLU A 152 15.82 -9.63 -9.87
C GLU A 152 16.56 -10.90 -10.26
N PRO A 153 17.77 -11.13 -9.71
CA PRO A 153 18.57 -12.30 -10.05
C PRO A 153 18.14 -13.58 -9.33
N ASP A 154 17.31 -13.46 -8.27
CA ASP A 154 16.91 -14.59 -7.44
C ASP A 154 15.53 -15.11 -7.84
N GLU A 155 15.50 -16.29 -8.47
CA GLU A 155 14.27 -16.93 -8.92
C GLU A 155 13.30 -17.25 -7.76
N ASN A 156 13.81 -17.49 -6.56
CA ASN A 156 12.96 -17.73 -5.39
C ASN A 156 12.22 -16.46 -4.98
N VAL A 157 12.89 -15.31 -5.03
CA VAL A 157 12.26 -14.02 -4.77
C VAL A 157 11.16 -13.76 -5.80
N ILE A 158 11.41 -14.03 -7.09
CA ILE A 158 10.39 -13.91 -8.14
C ILE A 158 9.18 -14.81 -7.86
N CYS A 159 9.41 -16.06 -7.46
CA CYS A 159 8.32 -17.00 -7.12
C CYS A 159 7.52 -16.51 -5.91
N LEU A 160 8.20 -16.03 -4.86
CA LEU A 160 7.54 -15.51 -3.66
C LEU A 160 6.78 -14.21 -3.94
N ALA A 161 7.31 -13.33 -4.80
CA ALA A 161 6.63 -12.12 -5.22
C ALA A 161 5.33 -12.41 -5.96
N LYS A 162 5.28 -13.41 -6.84
CA LYS A 162 4.08 -13.85 -7.55
C LYS A 162 3.00 -14.43 -6.62
N GLU A 163 3.39 -15.02 -5.49
CA GLU A 163 2.48 -15.67 -4.58
C GLU A 163 2.02 -14.75 -3.44
N TYR A 164 2.90 -13.91 -2.92
CA TYR A 164 2.68 -13.09 -1.73
C TYR A 164 2.83 -11.58 -1.98
N GLY A 165 3.32 -11.20 -3.15
CA GLY A 165 3.57 -9.81 -3.53
C GLY A 165 2.33 -9.09 -4.07
N VAL A 166 2.57 -7.87 -4.55
CA VAL A 166 1.53 -6.96 -5.04
C VAL A 166 1.58 -6.74 -6.57
N ILE A 167 2.46 -7.48 -7.28
CA ILE A 167 2.66 -7.38 -8.73
C ILE A 167 2.43 -8.74 -9.41
#